data_d514e3ef34fb28c3557ee0aca82b0129
#
_entry.id   d514e3ef34fb28c3557ee0aca82b0129
#
_cell.length_a   1.000
_cell.length_b   1.000
_cell.length_c   1.000
_cell.angle_alpha   90.00
_cell.angle_beta   90.00
_cell.angle_gamma   90.00
#
_symmetry.space_group_name_H-M   'P 1'
#
loop_
_entity.id
_entity.type
_entity.pdbx_description
1 polymer ?
#
loop_
_entity_poly.entity_id
_entity_poly.type
_entity_poly.pdbx_seq_one_letter_code
_entity_poly.pdbx_strand_id
1 'polypeptide(L)'
;MHKVLFHAAAVSGVLTVFACSSDNAGNEERDAATRDVGESQSELRCVADVIEPDLDIGPMGGSAVDEETGLYKLEEGQEVVVSSTYGIPKRAAEGGGLPPGYQDLMGRIIQQLQGQPGLLALQLGNSPGCNSGRTLAVWESEELMYKFVMSAPHLEAMSSANELLKPGYAVTHWSARKQDDISLEAAVDHLGDKLDRK
;
A
#
# COMPACT_ATOMS: atom_id res chain seq x y z
N MET A 1 14.49 -26.68 26.07
CA MET A 1 14.87 -26.61 24.65
C MET A 1 13.64 -26.98 23.83
N HIS A 2 12.78 -26.01 23.50
CA HIS A 2 11.61 -26.22 22.66
C HIS A 2 11.96 -25.75 21.24
N LYS A 3 11.97 -26.70 20.31
CA LYS A 3 12.13 -26.39 18.89
C LYS A 3 10.79 -25.83 18.39
N VAL A 4 10.75 -24.55 18.11
CA VAL A 4 9.64 -23.94 17.38
C VAL A 4 9.84 -24.29 15.91
N LEU A 5 8.95 -25.13 15.38
CA LEU A 5 8.87 -25.41 13.94
C LEU A 5 8.18 -24.20 13.27
N PHE A 6 8.95 -23.47 12.50
CA PHE A 6 8.39 -22.46 11.58
C PHE A 6 7.68 -23.19 10.44
N HIS A 7 6.35 -23.13 10.43
CA HIS A 7 5.58 -23.43 9.24
C HIS A 7 5.65 -22.20 8.33
N ALA A 8 6.43 -22.31 7.27
CA ALA A 8 6.43 -21.36 6.20
C ALA A 8 5.10 -21.48 5.43
N ALA A 9 4.13 -20.66 5.76
CA ALA A 9 2.99 -20.45 4.92
C ALA A 9 3.48 -19.71 3.67
N ALA A 10 3.61 -20.43 2.57
CA ALA A 10 3.93 -19.87 1.27
C ALA A 10 2.75 -19.00 0.82
N VAL A 11 2.88 -17.69 1.01
CA VAL A 11 2.01 -16.72 0.36
C VAL A 11 2.41 -16.67 -1.12
N SER A 12 1.91 -17.63 -1.91
CA SER A 12 1.90 -17.56 -3.35
C SER A 12 0.82 -16.56 -3.80
N GLY A 13 1.10 -15.28 -3.62
CA GLY A 13 0.36 -14.21 -4.26
C GLY A 13 0.73 -14.20 -5.74
N VAL A 14 -0.04 -14.90 -6.57
CA VAL A 14 0.06 -14.84 -8.03
C VAL A 14 -0.25 -13.41 -8.45
N LEU A 15 0.77 -12.70 -8.91
CA LEU A 15 0.60 -11.44 -9.64
C LEU A 15 -0.04 -11.79 -11.00
N THR A 16 -1.37 -11.82 -11.04
CA THR A 16 -2.11 -12.03 -12.28
C THR A 16 -2.04 -10.72 -13.08
N VAL A 17 -1.17 -10.71 -14.06
CA VAL A 17 -1.15 -9.68 -15.10
C VAL A 17 -2.36 -9.93 -15.99
N PHE A 18 -3.44 -9.15 -15.81
CA PHE A 18 -4.55 -9.15 -16.77
C PHE A 18 -4.13 -8.44 -18.05
N ALA A 19 -3.95 -9.24 -19.10
CA ALA A 19 -3.92 -8.73 -20.45
C ALA A 19 -5.37 -8.45 -20.87
N CYS A 20 -5.71 -7.18 -21.12
CA CYS A 20 -6.96 -6.82 -21.79
C CYS A 20 -6.85 -7.20 -23.28
N SER A 21 -7.59 -8.24 -23.69
CA SER A 21 -7.98 -8.44 -25.07
C SER A 21 -9.22 -7.61 -25.36
N SER A 22 -9.10 -6.71 -26.31
CA SER A 22 -10.22 -5.99 -26.92
C SER A 22 -10.78 -6.88 -28.03
N ASP A 23 -12.04 -7.32 -27.88
CA ASP A 23 -12.84 -7.76 -29.01
C ASP A 23 -14.16 -6.99 -29.02
N ASN A 24 -14.40 -6.48 -30.21
CA ASN A 24 -15.45 -5.57 -30.65
C ASN A 24 -16.68 -6.36 -31.11
N ALA A 25 -17.84 -5.74 -31.03
CA ALA A 25 -19.04 -5.82 -31.85
C ALA A 25 -20.30 -6.37 -31.17
N GLY A 26 -21.35 -5.58 -31.24
CA GLY A 26 -22.72 -6.04 -31.04
C GLY A 26 -23.67 -4.91 -30.61
N ASN A 27 -24.15 -4.17 -31.58
CA ASN A 27 -25.21 -3.18 -31.47
C ASN A 27 -26.53 -3.88 -31.18
N GLU A 28 -27.23 -3.57 -30.10
CA GLU A 28 -28.69 -3.74 -29.96
C GLU A 28 -29.28 -2.64 -29.10
N GLU A 29 -30.02 -1.82 -29.80
CA GLU A 29 -30.95 -0.80 -29.33
C GLU A 29 -32.07 -1.43 -28.49
N ARG A 30 -32.17 -1.06 -27.20
CA ARG A 30 -33.42 -1.20 -26.42
C ARG A 30 -33.60 0.01 -25.54
N ASP A 31 -34.58 0.82 -25.96
CA ASP A 31 -35.32 1.76 -25.12
C ASP A 31 -35.78 1.11 -23.83
N ALA A 32 -35.47 1.69 -22.68
CA ALA A 32 -36.36 1.71 -21.53
C ALA A 32 -35.86 2.61 -20.41
N ALA A 33 -36.63 3.67 -20.18
CA ALA A 33 -36.90 4.27 -18.87
C ALA A 33 -35.71 4.69 -17.98
N THR A 34 -35.42 5.96 -18.07
CA THR A 34 -34.84 6.85 -17.07
C THR A 34 -35.28 6.47 -15.65
N ARG A 35 -34.38 5.91 -14.88
CA ARG A 35 -34.37 6.10 -13.43
C ARG A 35 -33.07 6.83 -13.12
N ASP A 36 -33.25 8.13 -12.94
CA ASP A 36 -32.24 9.02 -12.35
C ASP A 36 -32.06 8.60 -10.88
N VAL A 37 -31.15 7.68 -10.65
CA VAL A 37 -30.57 7.42 -9.36
C VAL A 37 -29.25 8.15 -9.42
N GLY A 38 -29.24 9.38 -8.93
CA GLY A 38 -28.03 10.17 -8.73
C GLY A 38 -27.08 9.47 -7.76
N GLU A 39 -26.42 8.44 -8.22
CA GLU A 39 -25.23 7.90 -7.61
C GLU A 39 -24.13 8.91 -7.91
N SER A 40 -23.84 9.76 -6.93
CA SER A 40 -22.66 10.60 -6.92
C SER A 40 -21.45 9.68 -7.09
N GLN A 41 -21.03 9.46 -8.33
CA GLN A 41 -19.72 8.87 -8.59
C GLN A 41 -18.72 9.85 -8.02
N SER A 42 -18.17 9.54 -6.86
CA SER A 42 -17.06 10.30 -6.31
C SER A 42 -15.95 10.29 -7.35
N GLU A 43 -15.64 11.47 -7.87
CA GLU A 43 -14.61 11.64 -8.90
C GLU A 43 -13.31 10.99 -8.41
N LEU A 44 -12.73 10.09 -9.21
CA LEU A 44 -11.51 9.37 -8.85
C LEU A 44 -10.36 10.38 -8.70
N ARG A 45 -9.91 10.58 -7.47
CA ARG A 45 -8.79 11.48 -7.14
C ARG A 45 -7.56 10.66 -6.78
N CYS A 46 -6.53 10.77 -7.63
CA CYS A 46 -5.27 10.04 -7.48
C CYS A 46 -4.23 10.90 -6.75
N VAL A 47 -4.47 11.16 -5.46
CA VAL A 47 -3.63 12.00 -4.59
C VAL A 47 -3.42 11.33 -3.23
N ALA A 48 -2.34 11.69 -2.56
CA ALA A 48 -1.92 11.00 -1.33
C ALA A 48 -2.88 11.19 -0.15
N ASP A 49 -3.54 12.35 -0.08
CA ASP A 49 -4.43 12.80 0.99
C ASP A 49 -5.92 12.41 0.81
N VAL A 50 -6.20 11.50 -0.10
CA VAL A 50 -7.56 10.97 -0.34
C VAL A 50 -7.47 9.46 -0.55
N ILE A 51 -8.35 8.70 0.12
CA ILE A 51 -8.51 7.26 -0.18
C ILE A 51 -9.24 7.11 -1.52
N GLU A 52 -8.65 6.34 -2.39
CA GLU A 52 -9.26 6.01 -3.68
C GLU A 52 -10.51 5.13 -3.47
N PRO A 53 -11.63 5.43 -4.14
CA PRO A 53 -12.88 4.67 -3.96
C PRO A 53 -12.78 3.21 -4.46
N ASP A 54 -11.79 2.91 -5.29
CA ASP A 54 -11.49 1.58 -5.84
C ASP A 54 -10.24 0.95 -5.20
N LEU A 55 -9.82 1.44 -4.01
CA LEU A 55 -8.66 0.89 -3.31
C LEU A 55 -8.96 -0.53 -2.85
N ASP A 56 -8.25 -1.49 -3.43
CA ASP A 56 -8.22 -2.88 -2.99
C ASP A 56 -7.16 -3.03 -1.90
N ILE A 57 -7.62 -3.34 -0.69
CA ILE A 57 -6.77 -3.47 0.50
C ILE A 57 -6.52 -4.96 0.73
N GLY A 58 -5.28 -5.37 0.59
CA GLY A 58 -4.84 -6.73 0.89
C GLY A 58 -4.88 -7.07 2.38
N PRO A 59 -4.77 -8.36 2.72
CA PRO A 59 -4.69 -8.79 4.11
C PRO A 59 -3.45 -8.18 4.78
N MET A 60 -3.58 -7.90 6.07
CA MET A 60 -2.43 -7.54 6.89
C MET A 60 -1.59 -8.79 7.17
N GLY A 61 -0.28 -8.71 7.01
CA GLY A 61 0.67 -9.77 7.32
C GLY A 61 1.69 -9.30 8.35
N GLY A 62 2.30 -10.20 9.11
CA GLY A 62 3.34 -9.85 10.09
C GLY A 62 3.35 -10.79 11.29
N SER A 63 4.39 -10.66 12.12
CA SER A 63 4.61 -11.55 13.29
C SER A 63 3.61 -11.32 14.44
N ALA A 64 2.96 -10.17 14.45
CA ALA A 64 2.02 -9.76 15.50
C ALA A 64 0.57 -9.61 14.96
N VAL A 65 0.30 -10.12 13.76
CA VAL A 65 -1.05 -10.18 13.21
C VAL A 65 -1.75 -11.40 13.79
N ASP A 66 -2.95 -11.19 14.30
CA ASP A 66 -3.81 -12.24 14.79
C ASP A 66 -4.30 -13.13 13.63
N GLU A 67 -4.05 -14.43 13.69
CA GLU A 67 -4.34 -15.37 12.60
C GLU A 67 -5.85 -15.57 12.37
N GLU A 68 -6.68 -15.35 13.38
CA GLU A 68 -8.13 -15.52 13.29
C GLU A 68 -8.81 -14.32 12.64
N THR A 69 -8.39 -13.11 13.03
CA THR A 69 -8.97 -11.86 12.54
C THR A 69 -8.24 -11.27 11.33
N GLY A 70 -6.99 -11.67 11.11
CA GLY A 70 -6.13 -11.12 10.06
C GLY A 70 -5.73 -9.67 10.32
N LEU A 71 -5.81 -9.18 11.57
CA LEU A 71 -5.52 -7.81 11.95
C LEU A 71 -4.42 -7.75 13.02
N TYR A 72 -3.65 -6.68 13.00
CA TYR A 72 -2.82 -6.30 14.13
C TYR A 72 -3.70 -5.71 15.22
N LYS A 73 -3.54 -6.20 16.44
CA LYS A 73 -4.26 -5.72 17.61
C LYS A 73 -3.31 -5.00 18.55
N LEU A 74 -3.59 -3.73 18.80
CA LEU A 74 -2.84 -2.93 19.76
C LEU A 74 -3.21 -3.33 21.19
N GLU A 75 -2.21 -3.65 22.00
CA GLU A 75 -2.41 -3.96 23.42
C GLU A 75 -2.70 -2.69 24.23
N GLU A 76 -3.43 -2.83 25.35
CA GLU A 76 -3.75 -1.69 26.22
C GLU A 76 -2.46 -1.09 26.80
N GLY A 77 -2.30 0.22 26.61
CA GLY A 77 -1.11 0.96 27.04
C GLY A 77 0.11 0.82 26.15
N GLN A 78 0.02 0.04 25.09
CA GLN A 78 1.09 -0.07 24.09
C GLN A 78 1.16 1.19 23.23
N GLU A 79 2.38 1.59 22.86
CA GLU A 79 2.64 2.57 21.84
C GLU A 79 3.47 1.91 20.74
N VAL A 80 3.07 2.13 19.49
CA VAL A 80 3.77 1.64 18.30
C VAL A 80 4.02 2.80 17.34
N VAL A 81 4.93 2.60 16.39
CA VAL A 81 5.13 3.54 15.29
C VAL A 81 4.45 2.97 14.06
N VAL A 82 3.68 3.81 13.39
CA VAL A 82 3.05 3.48 12.10
C VAL A 82 3.74 4.29 11.02
N SER A 83 4.05 3.66 9.90
CA SER A 83 4.53 4.35 8.71
C SER A 83 3.66 4.02 7.51
N SER A 84 3.49 4.99 6.62
CA SER A 84 2.71 4.82 5.40
C SER A 84 3.40 5.49 4.23
N THR A 85 3.25 4.88 3.06
CA THR A 85 3.69 5.44 1.78
C THR A 85 2.52 5.47 0.80
N TYR A 86 2.57 6.43 -0.10
CA TYR A 86 1.70 6.53 -1.27
C TYR A 86 2.56 6.79 -2.49
N GLY A 87 2.27 6.13 -3.61
CA GLY A 87 2.97 6.40 -4.85
C GLY A 87 2.25 5.85 -6.08
N ILE A 88 2.42 6.56 -7.20
CA ILE A 88 1.98 6.13 -8.51
C ILE A 88 3.22 5.87 -9.35
N PRO A 89 3.50 4.63 -9.76
CA PRO A 89 4.61 4.34 -10.67
C PRO A 89 4.45 5.09 -11.99
N LYS A 90 5.55 5.63 -12.50
CA LYS A 90 5.59 6.10 -13.88
C LYS A 90 5.37 4.92 -14.82
N ARG A 91 4.85 5.18 -16.00
CA ARG A 91 4.78 4.20 -17.07
C ARG A 91 6.00 4.36 -18.00
N ALA A 92 6.52 3.27 -18.48
CA ALA A 92 7.54 3.29 -19.52
C ALA A 92 6.97 3.98 -20.77
N ALA A 93 7.81 4.76 -21.47
CA ALA A 93 7.40 5.50 -22.66
C ALA A 93 6.91 4.56 -23.79
N GLU A 94 7.47 3.34 -23.85
CA GLU A 94 7.09 2.31 -24.79
C GLU A 94 6.34 1.19 -24.08
N GLY A 95 5.14 0.86 -24.56
CA GLY A 95 4.35 -0.28 -24.09
C GLY A 95 3.58 -0.10 -22.76
N GLY A 96 3.66 1.07 -22.10
CA GLY A 96 2.87 1.39 -20.90
C GLY A 96 3.14 0.52 -19.67
N GLY A 97 4.20 -0.28 -19.66
CA GLY A 97 4.62 -1.11 -18.53
C GLY A 97 5.22 -0.30 -17.37
N LEU A 98 5.61 -0.98 -16.30
CA LEU A 98 6.35 -0.38 -15.19
C LEU A 98 7.75 0.03 -15.63
N PRO A 99 8.38 1.03 -14.97
CA PRO A 99 9.74 1.45 -15.29
C PRO A 99 10.72 0.25 -15.16
N PRO A 100 11.77 0.20 -15.98
CA PRO A 100 12.81 -0.80 -15.80
C PRO A 100 13.38 -0.80 -14.37
N GLY A 101 13.59 -1.97 -13.80
CA GLY A 101 14.10 -2.13 -12.43
C GLY A 101 13.09 -1.89 -11.29
N TYR A 102 11.90 -1.31 -11.57
CA TYR A 102 10.90 -1.05 -10.53
C TYR A 102 10.47 -2.34 -9.81
N GLN A 103 10.14 -3.38 -10.55
CA GLN A 103 9.68 -4.66 -9.99
C GLN A 103 10.78 -5.33 -9.16
N ASP A 104 12.02 -5.31 -9.64
CA ASP A 104 13.17 -5.88 -8.93
C ASP A 104 13.42 -5.14 -7.61
N LEU A 105 13.41 -3.81 -7.64
CA LEU A 105 13.57 -2.98 -6.45
C LEU A 105 12.47 -3.22 -5.43
N MET A 106 11.20 -3.25 -5.86
CA MET A 106 10.07 -3.56 -4.97
C MET A 106 10.18 -4.97 -4.40
N GLY A 107 10.59 -5.95 -5.19
CA GLY A 107 10.84 -7.32 -4.73
C GLY A 107 11.88 -7.38 -3.63
N ARG A 108 13.01 -6.66 -3.76
CA ARG A 108 14.07 -6.59 -2.74
C ARG A 108 13.59 -5.90 -1.46
N ILE A 109 12.77 -4.86 -1.57
CA ILE A 109 12.17 -4.17 -0.42
C ILE A 109 11.22 -5.11 0.33
N ILE A 110 10.33 -5.79 -0.37
CA ILE A 110 9.39 -6.75 0.25
C ILE A 110 10.15 -7.91 0.91
N GLN A 111 11.14 -8.46 0.24
CA GLN A 111 11.98 -9.52 0.82
C GLN A 111 12.67 -9.05 2.11
N GLN A 112 13.17 -7.83 2.14
CA GLN A 112 13.77 -7.28 3.34
C GLN A 112 12.74 -7.08 4.46
N LEU A 113 11.56 -6.55 4.17
CA LEU A 113 10.49 -6.36 5.14
C LEU A 113 10.08 -7.67 5.81
N GLN A 114 10.04 -8.80 5.08
CA GLN A 114 9.71 -10.11 5.64
C GLN A 114 10.65 -10.57 6.76
N GLY A 115 11.88 -10.11 6.76
CA GLY A 115 12.88 -10.44 7.79
C GLY A 115 13.26 -9.27 8.70
N GLN A 116 12.57 -8.14 8.60
CA GLN A 116 12.95 -6.91 9.29
C GLN A 116 12.60 -6.97 10.77
N PRO A 117 13.61 -6.88 11.67
CA PRO A 117 13.35 -6.83 13.11
C PRO A 117 12.46 -5.62 13.47
N GLY A 118 11.49 -5.86 14.35
CA GLY A 118 10.58 -4.83 14.84
C GLY A 118 9.43 -4.48 13.89
N LEU A 119 9.32 -5.10 12.71
CA LEU A 119 8.11 -5.03 11.91
C LEU A 119 7.06 -5.96 12.51
N LEU A 120 5.99 -5.38 13.04
CA LEU A 120 4.89 -6.09 13.70
C LEU A 120 3.81 -6.49 12.69
N ALA A 121 3.46 -5.55 11.78
CA ALA A 121 2.46 -5.79 10.75
C ALA A 121 2.74 -4.94 9.49
N LEU A 122 2.29 -5.44 8.33
CA LEU A 122 2.35 -4.76 7.04
C LEU A 122 1.07 -5.01 6.27
N GLN A 123 0.49 -3.96 5.72
CA GLN A 123 -0.66 -4.01 4.82
C GLN A 123 -0.35 -3.25 3.53
N LEU A 124 -0.82 -3.78 2.42
CA LEU A 124 -0.67 -3.19 1.10
C LEU A 124 -2.04 -2.88 0.53
N GLY A 125 -2.17 -1.75 -0.14
CA GLY A 125 -3.35 -1.36 -0.90
C GLY A 125 -2.98 -0.94 -2.31
N ASN A 126 -3.83 -1.23 -3.28
CA ASN A 126 -3.66 -0.85 -4.67
C ASN A 126 -4.97 -0.30 -5.23
N SER A 127 -4.90 0.82 -5.94
CA SER A 127 -6.03 1.34 -6.73
C SER A 127 -5.77 1.07 -8.21
N PRO A 128 -6.56 0.21 -8.86
CA PRO A 128 -6.44 -0.03 -10.30
C PRO A 128 -6.70 1.22 -11.14
N GLY A 129 -7.70 2.03 -10.77
CA GLY A 129 -8.06 3.24 -11.49
C GLY A 129 -6.97 4.32 -11.44
N CYS A 130 -6.35 4.52 -10.28
CA CYS A 130 -5.22 5.43 -10.13
C CYS A 130 -3.88 4.80 -10.53
N ASN A 131 -3.80 3.49 -10.58
CA ASN A 131 -2.56 2.73 -10.67
C ASN A 131 -1.59 3.14 -9.55
N SER A 132 -2.14 3.38 -8.36
CA SER A 132 -1.40 3.76 -7.15
C SER A 132 -1.19 2.57 -6.23
N GLY A 133 -0.17 2.70 -5.37
CA GLY A 133 0.08 1.77 -4.27
C GLY A 133 0.15 2.53 -2.94
N ARG A 134 -0.38 1.89 -1.90
CA ARG A 134 -0.27 2.34 -0.51
C ARG A 134 0.33 1.24 0.35
N THR A 135 1.07 1.65 1.36
CA THR A 135 1.56 0.74 2.40
C THR A 135 1.16 1.28 3.77
N LEU A 136 0.89 0.38 4.70
CA LEU A 136 0.77 0.66 6.12
C LEU A 136 1.64 -0.35 6.85
N ALA A 137 2.64 0.12 7.58
CA ALA A 137 3.54 -0.74 8.35
C ALA A 137 3.54 -0.33 9.82
N VAL A 138 3.41 -1.32 10.71
CA VAL A 138 3.41 -1.14 12.16
C VAL A 138 4.75 -1.63 12.71
N TRP A 139 5.40 -0.78 13.50
CA TRP A 139 6.74 -1.01 14.02
C TRP A 139 6.74 -0.97 15.55
N GLU A 140 7.56 -1.82 16.14
CA GLU A 140 7.78 -1.85 17.58
C GLU A 140 8.36 -0.53 18.12
N SER A 141 9.20 0.14 17.32
CA SER A 141 9.81 1.42 17.66
C SER A 141 10.28 2.20 16.45
N GLU A 142 10.45 3.50 16.63
CA GLU A 142 11.01 4.40 15.61
C GLU A 142 12.44 4.00 15.23
N GLU A 143 13.26 3.56 16.19
CA GLU A 143 14.61 3.08 15.92
C GLU A 143 14.61 1.91 14.94
N LEU A 144 13.72 0.93 15.12
CA LEU A 144 13.63 -0.25 14.27
C LEU A 144 13.07 0.09 12.89
N MET A 145 12.11 1.01 12.81
CA MET A 145 11.65 1.58 11.55
C MET A 145 12.81 2.24 10.77
N TYR A 146 13.62 3.08 11.45
CA TYR A 146 14.73 3.75 10.79
C TYR A 146 15.83 2.78 10.35
N LYS A 147 16.05 1.66 11.03
CA LYS A 147 16.96 0.60 10.55
C LYS A 147 16.50 0.06 9.18
N PHE A 148 15.20 -0.07 8.97
CA PHE A 148 14.67 -0.41 7.64
C PHE A 148 14.86 0.75 6.66
N VAL A 149 14.50 1.97 7.03
CA VAL A 149 14.62 3.16 6.16
C VAL A 149 16.07 3.35 5.66
N MET A 150 17.05 3.05 6.51
CA MET A 150 18.48 3.15 6.17
C MET A 150 19.06 1.91 5.49
N SER A 151 18.24 0.94 5.16
CA SER A 151 18.69 -0.25 4.44
C SER A 151 19.02 0.04 2.97
N ALA A 152 19.90 -0.76 2.38
CA ALA A 152 20.35 -0.52 1.01
C ALA A 152 19.20 -0.51 -0.02
N PRO A 153 18.25 -1.47 -0.03
CA PRO A 153 17.13 -1.43 -0.98
C PRO A 153 16.23 -0.21 -0.78
N HIS A 154 15.97 0.20 0.48
CA HIS A 154 15.11 1.35 0.75
C HIS A 154 15.80 2.68 0.40
N LEU A 155 17.10 2.83 0.68
CA LEU A 155 17.88 4.01 0.25
C LEU A 155 17.92 4.13 -1.29
N GLU A 156 18.04 3.01 -2.00
CA GLU A 156 17.95 2.97 -3.46
C GLU A 156 16.57 3.45 -3.93
N ALA A 157 15.48 2.98 -3.31
CA ALA A 157 14.12 3.44 -3.64
C ALA A 157 13.95 4.94 -3.40
N MET A 158 14.44 5.46 -2.28
CA MET A 158 14.37 6.88 -1.98
C MET A 158 15.16 7.73 -3.00
N SER A 159 16.36 7.29 -3.37
CA SER A 159 17.19 8.01 -4.36
C SER A 159 16.60 7.97 -5.77
N SER A 160 15.88 6.89 -6.11
CA SER A 160 15.26 6.68 -7.42
C SER A 160 13.80 7.15 -7.48
N ALA A 161 13.23 7.63 -6.38
CA ALA A 161 11.80 7.95 -6.31
C ALA A 161 11.33 8.91 -7.42
N ASN A 162 12.09 9.96 -7.69
CA ASN A 162 11.77 10.93 -8.75
C ASN A 162 11.84 10.33 -10.16
N GLU A 163 12.58 9.25 -10.36
CA GLU A 163 12.67 8.56 -11.65
C GLU A 163 11.54 7.56 -11.81
N LEU A 164 11.20 6.85 -10.75
CA LEU A 164 10.28 5.73 -10.75
C LEU A 164 8.82 6.13 -10.51
N LEU A 165 8.58 7.19 -9.73
CA LEU A 165 7.24 7.61 -9.31
C LEU A 165 6.83 8.92 -9.98
N LYS A 166 5.51 9.09 -10.17
CA LYS A 166 4.93 10.38 -10.53
C LYS A 166 5.09 11.37 -9.37
N PRO A 167 5.14 12.68 -9.64
CA PRO A 167 5.05 13.70 -8.59
C PRO A 167 3.82 13.49 -7.70
N GLY A 168 3.94 13.83 -6.42
CA GLY A 168 2.86 13.65 -5.44
C GLY A 168 2.96 12.35 -4.65
N TYR A 169 4.05 11.56 -4.81
CA TYR A 169 4.33 10.48 -3.86
C TYR A 169 4.56 11.05 -2.46
N ALA A 170 4.19 10.31 -1.45
CA ALA A 170 4.25 10.77 -0.08
C ALA A 170 4.65 9.66 0.89
N VAL A 171 5.33 10.04 1.96
CA VAL A 171 5.72 9.17 3.06
C VAL A 171 5.44 9.88 4.37
N THR A 172 4.85 9.16 5.32
CA THR A 172 4.59 9.67 6.67
C THR A 172 4.86 8.60 7.71
N HIS A 173 5.04 9.01 8.96
CA HIS A 173 5.01 8.14 10.13
C HIS A 173 4.49 8.91 11.35
N TRP A 174 3.95 8.17 12.32
CA TRP A 174 3.42 8.71 13.56
C TRP A 174 3.43 7.66 14.66
N SER A 175 3.33 8.11 15.93
CA SER A 175 3.09 7.21 17.06
C SER A 175 1.59 6.92 17.18
N ALA A 176 1.23 5.66 17.35
CA ALA A 176 -0.13 5.20 17.55
C ALA A 176 -0.30 4.60 18.95
N ARG A 177 -1.34 5.02 19.67
CA ARG A 177 -1.75 4.53 20.98
C ARG A 177 -3.19 4.03 21.01
N LYS A 178 -3.89 4.14 19.89
CA LYS A 178 -5.25 3.68 19.69
C LYS A 178 -5.33 2.81 18.45
N GLN A 179 -6.21 1.83 18.46
CA GLN A 179 -6.41 0.94 17.32
C GLN A 179 -6.78 1.70 16.05
N ASP A 180 -7.63 2.72 16.17
CA ASP A 180 -8.11 3.52 15.04
C ASP A 180 -6.98 4.33 14.36
N ASP A 181 -5.88 4.58 15.08
CA ASP A 181 -4.70 5.24 14.52
C ASP A 181 -3.90 4.31 13.59
N ILE A 182 -4.26 3.01 13.51
CA ILE A 182 -3.56 2.00 12.69
C ILE A 182 -4.44 1.64 11.49
N SER A 183 -4.57 2.58 10.58
CA SER A 183 -5.38 2.41 9.36
C SER A 183 -4.83 3.25 8.20
N LEU A 184 -5.26 2.94 6.97
CA LEU A 184 -4.94 3.75 5.80
C LEU A 184 -5.67 5.10 5.82
N GLU A 185 -6.84 5.17 6.45
CA GLU A 185 -7.57 6.42 6.69
C GLU A 185 -6.78 7.36 7.60
N ALA A 186 -6.25 6.85 8.73
CA ALA A 186 -5.37 7.61 9.59
C ALA A 186 -4.10 8.09 8.85
N ALA A 187 -3.57 7.27 7.95
CA ALA A 187 -2.43 7.67 7.12
C ALA A 187 -2.74 8.87 6.22
N VAL A 188 -3.93 8.92 5.65
CA VAL A 188 -4.40 10.04 4.82
C VAL A 188 -4.49 11.33 5.63
N ASP A 189 -5.05 11.27 6.85
CA ASP A 189 -5.13 12.42 7.75
C ASP A 189 -3.73 12.96 8.11
N HIS A 190 -2.80 12.06 8.43
CA HIS A 190 -1.40 12.44 8.69
C HIS A 190 -0.65 12.99 7.48
N LEU A 191 -1.04 12.63 6.25
CA LEU A 191 -0.50 13.20 5.02
C LEU A 191 -1.08 14.58 4.75
N GLY A 192 -2.40 14.77 4.93
CA GLY A 192 -3.09 16.06 4.78
C GLY A 192 -2.46 17.14 5.66
N ASP A 193 -2.23 16.85 6.91
CA ASP A 193 -1.57 17.74 7.87
C ASP A 193 -0.17 18.21 7.43
N LYS A 194 0.55 17.43 6.64
CA LYS A 194 1.87 17.80 6.11
C LYS A 194 1.80 18.64 4.85
N LEU A 195 0.78 18.44 4.03
CA LEU A 195 0.58 19.22 2.79
C LEU A 195 0.16 20.65 3.09
N ASP A 196 -0.65 20.86 4.12
CA ASP A 196 -1.12 22.19 4.53
C ASP A 196 -0.04 23.07 5.19
N ARG A 197 1.12 22.49 5.55
CA ARG A 197 2.24 23.20 6.20
C ARG A 197 3.32 23.70 5.24
N LYS A 198 3.14 23.57 3.93
CA LYS A 198 4.03 24.11 2.88
C LYS A 198 3.42 25.30 2.18
#